data_0be7256304f8ea8bf63e79ea56b8db23
#
_entry.id   0be7256304f8ea8bf63e79ea56b8db23
#
_cell.length_a   1.000
_cell.length_b   1.000
_cell.length_c   1.000
_cell.angle_alpha   90.00
_cell.angle_beta   90.00
_cell.angle_gamma   90.00
#
_symmetry.space_group_name_H-M   'P 1'
#
loop_
_entity.id
_entity.type
_entity.pdbx_description
1 polymer ?
#
loop_
_entity_poly.entity_id
_entity_poly.type
_entity_poly.pdbx_seq_one_letter_code
_entity_poly.pdbx_strand_id
1 'polypeptide(L)'
;ELALNPDGFVSSLYFYKDAGEKMYAGPIWDQDMTLGTGWTKEISPDITDYHYLAQALIKIPDFRAAVVRCYNESFAPLAKKLIAENGTVSGYATRLTGSAEMNFVLWPYIRIGDHTKGGHIWQNATYVGVVADMQSWLTARTAYLDSAFAGKIFEIGDVNMDGVVNTYDAVLILRYAASFVDDDFNLQYADIDGNSVVNSYDAVLLLRRVAGIED
;
A
#
# COMPACT_ATOMS: atom_id res chain seq x y z
N GLU A 1 1.57 3.70 -3.12
CA GLU A 1 2.20 2.87 -2.08
C GLU A 1 3.21 1.89 -2.67
N LEU A 2 2.86 1.13 -3.71
CA LEU A 2 3.79 0.19 -4.34
C LEU A 2 5.11 0.85 -4.77
N ALA A 3 5.02 1.97 -5.45
CA ALA A 3 6.18 2.70 -5.98
C ALA A 3 6.88 3.57 -4.94
N LEU A 4 6.29 3.77 -3.77
CA LEU A 4 6.76 4.60 -2.67
C LEU A 4 7.25 5.98 -3.15
N ASN A 5 6.31 6.86 -3.50
CA ASN A 5 6.63 8.25 -3.84
C ASN A 5 6.50 9.13 -2.59
N PRO A 6 7.60 9.52 -1.94
CA PRO A 6 7.54 10.35 -0.73
C PRO A 6 7.00 11.76 -1.02
N ASP A 7 7.13 12.24 -2.25
CA ASP A 7 6.60 13.54 -2.69
C ASP A 7 5.14 13.49 -3.13
N GLY A 8 4.60 12.28 -3.32
CA GLY A 8 3.28 12.05 -3.88
C GLY A 8 2.12 12.65 -3.09
N PHE A 9 2.29 12.91 -1.80
CA PHE A 9 1.29 13.57 -0.94
C PHE A 9 1.69 14.98 -0.48
N VAL A 10 2.86 15.45 -0.88
CA VAL A 10 3.40 16.76 -0.49
C VAL A 10 3.14 17.79 -1.58
N SER A 11 3.66 17.58 -2.78
CA SER A 11 3.57 18.52 -3.90
C SER A 11 3.01 17.91 -5.18
N SER A 12 2.95 16.60 -5.28
CA SER A 12 2.58 15.88 -6.52
C SER A 12 1.21 15.19 -6.44
N LEU A 13 0.35 15.64 -5.54
CA LEU A 13 -1.02 15.14 -5.37
C LEU A 13 -2.04 16.20 -5.83
N TYR A 14 -2.88 15.78 -6.76
CA TYR A 14 -3.98 16.60 -7.27
C TYR A 14 -5.32 15.93 -6.97
N PHE A 15 -6.34 16.75 -6.80
CA PHE A 15 -7.72 16.31 -6.70
C PHE A 15 -8.58 17.11 -7.65
N TYR A 16 -9.58 16.49 -8.22
CA TYR A 16 -10.60 17.17 -9.01
C TYR A 16 -11.99 16.70 -8.62
N LYS A 17 -12.97 17.56 -8.82
CA LYS A 17 -14.36 17.27 -8.51
C LYS A 17 -15.27 18.11 -9.39
N ASP A 18 -16.20 17.47 -10.08
CA ASP A 18 -17.30 18.14 -10.75
C ASP A 18 -18.45 18.44 -9.78
N ALA A 19 -19.31 19.38 -10.14
CA ALA A 19 -20.44 19.77 -9.31
C ALA A 19 -21.38 18.57 -9.08
N GLY A 20 -21.66 18.25 -7.81
CA GLY A 20 -22.51 17.13 -7.44
C GLY A 20 -21.81 15.75 -7.42
N GLU A 21 -20.59 15.62 -7.95
CA GLU A 21 -19.85 14.37 -8.01
C GLU A 21 -18.95 14.14 -6.80
N LYS A 22 -18.37 12.93 -6.74
CA LYS A 22 -17.31 12.59 -5.76
C LYS A 22 -16.02 13.31 -6.11
N MET A 23 -15.17 13.44 -5.12
CA MET A 23 -13.79 13.90 -5.32
C MET A 23 -12.92 12.74 -5.79
N TYR A 24 -12.10 12.99 -6.79
CA TYR A 24 -11.17 12.02 -7.36
C TYR A 24 -9.74 12.48 -7.17
N ALA A 25 -8.82 11.55 -6.90
CA ALA A 25 -7.38 11.81 -6.93
C ALA A 25 -6.87 11.68 -8.36
N GLY A 26 -6.01 12.62 -8.78
CA GLY A 26 -5.40 12.62 -10.10
C GLY A 26 -5.36 14.03 -10.70
N PRO A 27 -4.72 14.20 -11.86
CA PRO A 27 -3.98 13.17 -12.60
C PRO A 27 -2.74 12.68 -11.86
N ILE A 28 -2.18 11.53 -12.29
CA ILE A 28 -0.87 11.07 -11.82
C ILE A 28 0.18 12.08 -12.33
N TRP A 29 0.99 12.58 -11.42
CA TRP A 29 1.95 13.63 -11.69
C TRP A 29 3.25 13.39 -10.94
N ASP A 30 4.39 13.67 -11.59
CA ASP A 30 5.71 13.79 -10.99
C ASP A 30 6.15 12.54 -10.20
N GLN A 31 6.29 11.42 -10.89
CA GLN A 31 6.64 10.13 -10.30
C GLN A 31 8.14 9.81 -10.39
N ASP A 32 9.01 10.82 -10.56
CA ASP A 32 10.45 10.66 -10.67
C ASP A 32 11.12 10.22 -9.35
N MET A 33 10.48 10.51 -8.21
CA MET A 33 10.94 10.15 -6.86
C MET A 33 10.46 8.76 -6.41
N THR A 34 10.10 7.87 -7.35
CA THR A 34 9.58 6.54 -7.06
C THR A 34 10.63 5.43 -7.17
N LEU A 35 10.25 4.21 -6.80
CA LEU A 35 11.04 2.99 -7.03
C LEU A 35 12.45 3.04 -6.40
N GLY A 36 12.59 3.71 -5.26
CA GLY A 36 13.87 3.85 -4.58
C GLY A 36 14.80 4.92 -5.16
N THR A 37 14.31 5.76 -6.09
CA THR A 37 15.08 6.90 -6.63
C THR A 37 14.89 8.19 -5.82
N GLY A 38 13.94 8.21 -4.88
CA GLY A 38 13.64 9.35 -4.02
C GLY A 38 14.65 9.58 -2.90
N TRP A 39 14.19 10.21 -1.83
CA TRP A 39 15.02 10.58 -0.67
C TRP A 39 15.49 9.37 0.14
N THR A 40 14.86 8.23 -0.02
CA THR A 40 15.24 6.99 0.65
C THR A 40 15.20 5.81 -0.31
N LYS A 41 16.12 4.85 -0.07
CA LYS A 41 16.12 3.53 -0.72
C LYS A 41 15.46 2.48 0.17
N GLU A 42 14.98 2.86 1.33
CA GLU A 42 14.33 1.96 2.25
C GLU A 42 13.11 1.31 1.59
N ILE A 43 12.82 0.12 2.02
CA ILE A 43 11.75 -0.72 1.48
C ILE A 43 10.54 -0.69 2.39
N SER A 44 10.79 -0.58 3.69
CA SER A 44 9.79 -0.71 4.74
C SER A 44 8.95 0.54 5.06
N PRO A 45 9.36 1.79 4.75
CA PRO A 45 8.51 2.92 5.04
C PRO A 45 7.20 2.85 4.28
N ASP A 46 6.12 3.25 4.94
CA ASP A 46 4.82 3.43 4.32
C ASP A 46 4.61 4.91 3.94
N ILE A 47 3.70 5.17 3.02
CA ILE A 47 3.36 6.54 2.67
C ILE A 47 2.82 7.32 3.88
N THR A 48 2.27 6.62 4.85
CA THR A 48 1.84 7.17 6.13
C THR A 48 2.98 7.74 6.96
N ASP A 49 4.22 7.30 6.76
CA ASP A 49 5.39 7.84 7.45
C ASP A 49 5.77 9.23 6.93
N TYR A 50 5.32 9.57 5.74
CA TYR A 50 5.69 10.82 5.07
C TYR A 50 4.59 11.88 5.09
N HIS A 51 3.30 11.49 5.27
CA HIS A 51 2.24 12.47 5.08
C HIS A 51 1.04 12.32 6.01
N TYR A 52 0.68 13.42 6.68
CA TYR A 52 -0.42 13.46 7.65
C TYR A 52 -1.80 13.09 7.06
N LEU A 53 -2.07 13.39 5.78
CA LEU A 53 -3.33 13.00 5.13
C LEU A 53 -3.43 11.48 5.00
N ALA A 54 -2.34 10.83 4.57
CA ALA A 54 -2.30 9.37 4.50
C ALA A 54 -2.45 8.74 5.89
N GLN A 55 -1.79 9.32 6.91
CA GLN A 55 -1.94 8.91 8.32
C GLN A 55 -3.40 9.04 8.82
N ALA A 56 -4.09 10.11 8.43
CA ALA A 56 -5.47 10.31 8.82
C ALA A 56 -6.42 9.35 8.09
N LEU A 57 -6.22 9.17 6.79
CA LEU A 57 -7.08 8.32 5.96
C LEU A 57 -6.95 6.83 6.33
N ILE A 58 -5.74 6.34 6.61
CA ILE A 58 -5.54 4.91 6.92
C ILE A 58 -6.16 4.50 8.26
N LYS A 59 -6.46 5.46 9.13
CA LYS A 59 -7.19 5.26 10.38
C LYS A 59 -8.70 5.08 10.15
N ILE A 60 -9.19 5.48 8.98
CA ILE A 60 -10.61 5.29 8.61
C ILE A 60 -10.77 3.83 8.13
N PRO A 61 -11.57 3.02 8.82
CA PRO A 61 -11.66 1.59 8.55
C PRO A 61 -12.03 1.24 7.12
N ASP A 62 -13.05 1.89 6.57
CA ASP A 62 -13.47 1.68 5.17
C ASP A 62 -12.37 2.01 4.17
N PHE A 63 -11.58 3.04 4.45
CA PHE A 63 -10.46 3.42 3.62
C PHE A 63 -9.36 2.35 3.69
N ARG A 64 -9.03 1.88 4.89
CA ARG A 64 -8.06 0.79 5.10
C ARG A 64 -8.49 -0.49 4.39
N ALA A 65 -9.75 -0.89 4.55
CA ALA A 65 -10.32 -2.05 3.86
C ALA A 65 -10.24 -1.89 2.32
N ALA A 66 -10.54 -0.70 1.81
CA ALA A 66 -10.42 -0.40 0.39
C ALA A 66 -8.96 -0.47 -0.11
N VAL A 67 -7.99 0.00 0.68
CA VAL A 67 -6.55 -0.11 0.37
C VAL A 67 -6.13 -1.58 0.27
N VAL A 68 -6.48 -2.39 1.26
CA VAL A 68 -6.14 -3.83 1.28
C VAL A 68 -6.79 -4.56 0.11
N ARG A 69 -8.07 -4.31 -0.15
CA ARG A 69 -8.78 -4.89 -1.30
C ARG A 69 -8.10 -4.49 -2.62
N CYS A 70 -7.82 -3.21 -2.81
CA CYS A 70 -7.16 -2.69 -4.01
C CYS A 70 -5.77 -3.31 -4.19
N TYR A 71 -5.02 -3.48 -3.10
CA TYR A 71 -3.74 -4.17 -3.15
C TYR A 71 -3.89 -5.60 -3.66
N ASN A 72 -4.75 -6.41 -3.03
CA ASN A 72 -4.90 -7.82 -3.37
C ASN A 72 -5.46 -8.04 -4.78
N GLU A 73 -6.46 -7.25 -5.18
CA GLU A 73 -7.16 -7.42 -6.47
C GLU A 73 -6.40 -6.84 -7.66
N SER A 74 -5.64 -5.77 -7.46
CA SER A 74 -5.04 -5.00 -8.55
C SER A 74 -3.52 -4.91 -8.46
N PHE A 75 -2.98 -4.48 -7.33
CA PHE A 75 -1.55 -4.16 -7.24
C PHE A 75 -0.66 -5.39 -7.09
N ALA A 76 -1.02 -6.37 -6.27
CA ALA A 76 -0.21 -7.57 -6.10
C ALA A 76 -0.08 -8.39 -7.41
N PRO A 77 -1.16 -8.62 -8.18
CA PRO A 77 -1.04 -9.25 -9.51
C PRO A 77 -0.19 -8.43 -10.49
N LEU A 78 -0.33 -7.10 -10.47
CA LEU A 78 0.46 -6.20 -11.31
C LEU A 78 1.94 -6.25 -10.92
N ALA A 79 2.27 -6.17 -9.64
CA ALA A 79 3.63 -6.24 -9.14
C ALA A 79 4.31 -7.54 -9.57
N LYS A 80 3.64 -8.69 -9.40
CA LYS A 80 4.13 -9.99 -9.87
C LYS A 80 4.42 -10.01 -11.36
N LYS A 81 3.57 -9.39 -12.17
CA LYS A 81 3.78 -9.26 -13.63
C LYS A 81 4.96 -8.35 -13.95
N LEU A 82 5.16 -7.28 -13.19
CA LEU A 82 6.28 -6.35 -13.41
C LEU A 82 7.63 -7.02 -13.16
N ILE A 83 7.76 -7.78 -12.05
CA ILE A 83 9.03 -8.35 -11.57
C ILE A 83 9.33 -9.74 -12.11
N ALA A 84 8.40 -10.40 -12.80
CA ALA A 84 8.66 -11.73 -13.40
C ALA A 84 9.90 -11.72 -14.30
N GLU A 85 10.60 -12.84 -14.41
CA GLU A 85 11.82 -12.98 -15.21
C GLU A 85 11.64 -12.47 -16.64
N ASN A 86 10.52 -12.82 -17.30
CA ASN A 86 10.12 -12.31 -18.61
C ASN A 86 8.99 -11.28 -18.49
N GLY A 87 9.01 -10.51 -17.41
CA GLY A 87 7.96 -9.55 -17.09
C GLY A 87 8.08 -8.22 -17.83
N THR A 88 7.24 -7.31 -17.45
CA THR A 88 7.15 -6.01 -18.14
C THR A 88 8.44 -5.21 -18.03
N VAL A 89 9.10 -5.21 -16.85
CA VAL A 89 10.34 -4.46 -16.63
C VAL A 89 11.47 -5.01 -17.50
N SER A 90 11.71 -6.33 -17.49
CA SER A 90 12.75 -6.96 -18.31
C SER A 90 12.49 -6.81 -19.81
N GLY A 91 11.23 -6.90 -20.24
CA GLY A 91 10.83 -6.68 -21.62
C GLY A 91 11.12 -5.27 -22.12
N TYR A 92 10.78 -4.24 -21.34
CA TYR A 92 11.12 -2.85 -21.68
C TYR A 92 12.62 -2.59 -21.58
N ALA A 93 13.30 -3.13 -20.58
CA ALA A 93 14.74 -3.00 -20.44
C ALA A 93 15.48 -3.48 -21.68
N THR A 94 15.13 -4.65 -22.18
CA THR A 94 15.70 -5.19 -23.43
C THR A 94 15.44 -4.31 -24.64
N ARG A 95 14.21 -3.83 -24.78
CA ARG A 95 13.83 -2.95 -25.91
C ARG A 95 14.53 -1.61 -25.90
N LEU A 96 14.84 -1.06 -24.73
CA LEU A 96 15.44 0.25 -24.55
C LEU A 96 16.96 0.25 -24.54
N THR A 97 17.62 -0.92 -24.58
CA THR A 97 19.08 -1.03 -24.47
C THR A 97 19.81 -0.12 -25.46
N GLY A 98 19.49 -0.22 -26.75
CA GLY A 98 20.16 0.63 -27.77
C GLY A 98 19.89 2.14 -27.58
N SER A 99 18.70 2.52 -27.16
CA SER A 99 18.38 3.93 -26.86
C SER A 99 19.13 4.42 -25.62
N ALA A 100 19.27 3.59 -24.60
CA ALA A 100 20.02 3.91 -23.38
C ALA A 100 21.52 4.07 -23.70
N GLU A 101 22.11 3.17 -24.47
CA GLU A 101 23.50 3.29 -24.93
C GLU A 101 23.73 4.57 -25.70
N MET A 102 22.85 4.89 -26.66
CA MET A 102 22.92 6.14 -27.42
C MET A 102 22.76 7.39 -26.53
N ASN A 103 21.88 7.33 -25.54
CA ASN A 103 21.71 8.42 -24.59
C ASN A 103 23.01 8.76 -23.86
N PHE A 104 23.77 7.76 -23.43
CA PHE A 104 25.04 7.97 -22.72
C PHE A 104 26.20 8.37 -23.66
N VAL A 105 26.09 8.08 -24.94
CA VAL A 105 27.02 8.62 -25.95
C VAL A 105 26.75 10.12 -26.18
N LEU A 106 25.48 10.50 -26.30
CA LEU A 106 25.09 11.90 -26.54
C LEU A 106 25.26 12.78 -25.29
N TRP A 107 25.02 12.19 -24.11
CA TRP A 107 25.01 12.90 -22.83
C TRP A 107 25.95 12.25 -21.81
N PRO A 108 27.26 12.23 -22.07
CA PRO A 108 28.21 11.48 -21.24
C PRO A 108 28.37 12.02 -19.83
N TYR A 109 27.90 13.26 -19.55
CA TYR A 109 27.87 13.86 -18.23
C TYR A 109 26.62 13.50 -17.39
N ILE A 110 25.58 12.97 -18.02
CA ILE A 110 24.43 12.41 -17.32
C ILE A 110 24.76 10.94 -17.02
N ARG A 111 25.63 10.72 -16.05
CA ARG A 111 25.94 9.36 -15.61
C ARG A 111 24.90 8.93 -14.58
N ILE A 112 24.44 7.69 -14.75
CA ILE A 112 23.70 6.98 -13.73
C ILE A 112 24.59 6.96 -12.48
N GLY A 113 24.10 7.53 -11.38
CA GLY A 113 24.86 7.59 -10.12
C GLY A 113 25.63 8.88 -9.84
N ASP A 114 25.63 9.87 -10.70
CA ASP A 114 26.20 11.19 -10.40
C ASP A 114 25.21 12.04 -9.59
N HIS A 115 25.45 12.13 -8.27
CA HIS A 115 24.54 12.68 -7.27
C HIS A 115 24.90 14.06 -6.75
N THR A 116 25.61 14.83 -7.53
CA THR A 116 26.10 16.14 -7.05
C THR A 116 25.00 17.12 -6.67
N LYS A 117 23.73 16.77 -6.84
CA LYS A 117 22.58 17.64 -6.53
C LYS A 117 21.38 16.97 -5.84
N GLY A 118 21.59 15.98 -4.99
CA GLY A 118 20.62 15.61 -3.98
C GLY A 118 19.54 14.60 -4.35
N GLY A 119 19.63 13.93 -5.49
CA GLY A 119 18.80 12.79 -5.80
C GLY A 119 19.48 11.45 -5.46
N HIS A 120 18.79 10.55 -4.79
CA HIS A 120 19.27 9.19 -4.61
C HIS A 120 18.98 8.39 -5.86
N ILE A 121 19.90 8.42 -6.80
CA ILE A 121 19.85 7.56 -7.96
C ILE A 121 20.54 6.23 -7.62
N TRP A 122 20.15 5.17 -8.30
CA TRP A 122 20.81 3.88 -8.20
C TRP A 122 22.31 4.03 -8.42
N GLN A 123 23.12 3.49 -7.51
CA GLN A 123 24.58 3.69 -7.55
C GLN A 123 25.29 2.88 -8.65
N ASN A 124 24.54 2.19 -9.47
CA ASN A 124 25.13 1.38 -10.53
C ASN A 124 25.49 2.25 -11.74
N ALA A 125 26.69 2.06 -12.28
CA ALA A 125 27.23 2.88 -13.37
C ALA A 125 26.76 2.43 -14.78
N THR A 126 25.93 1.40 -14.87
CA THR A 126 25.47 0.84 -16.14
C THR A 126 23.95 0.77 -16.21
N TYR A 127 23.41 0.88 -17.42
CA TYR A 127 21.97 0.72 -17.65
C TYR A 127 21.43 -0.61 -17.11
N VAL A 128 22.11 -1.72 -17.46
CA VAL A 128 21.72 -3.06 -17.03
C VAL A 128 21.73 -3.17 -15.49
N GLY A 129 22.75 -2.59 -14.86
CA GLY A 129 22.86 -2.58 -13.40
C GLY A 129 21.75 -1.79 -12.73
N VAL A 130 21.39 -0.63 -13.27
CA VAL A 130 20.27 0.17 -12.74
C VAL A 130 18.93 -0.56 -12.88
N VAL A 131 18.70 -1.24 -14.00
CA VAL A 131 17.51 -2.06 -14.18
C VAL A 131 17.47 -3.20 -13.16
N ALA A 132 18.60 -3.87 -12.92
CA ALA A 132 18.69 -4.93 -11.91
C ALA A 132 18.43 -4.41 -10.48
N ASP A 133 18.98 -3.24 -10.14
CA ASP A 133 18.75 -2.58 -8.86
C ASP A 133 17.25 -2.24 -8.67
N MET A 134 16.62 -1.69 -9.68
CA MET A 134 15.18 -1.38 -9.66
C MET A 134 14.32 -2.64 -9.50
N GLN A 135 14.65 -3.72 -10.23
CA GLN A 135 13.94 -5.00 -10.08
C GLN A 135 14.11 -5.60 -8.69
N SER A 136 15.32 -5.52 -8.13
CA SER A 136 15.60 -5.98 -6.77
C SER A 136 14.81 -5.19 -5.74
N TRP A 137 14.76 -3.87 -5.88
CA TRP A 137 13.97 -3.00 -5.01
C TRP A 137 12.47 -3.32 -5.10
N LEU A 138 11.91 -3.41 -6.31
CA LEU A 138 10.50 -3.77 -6.53
C LEU A 138 10.17 -5.14 -5.92
N THR A 139 11.06 -6.11 -6.07
CA THR A 139 10.87 -7.46 -5.49
C THR A 139 10.80 -7.39 -3.97
N ALA A 140 11.75 -6.70 -3.35
CA ALA A 140 11.77 -6.55 -1.90
C ALA A 140 10.59 -5.72 -1.38
N ARG A 141 10.22 -4.63 -2.09
CA ARG A 141 9.05 -3.82 -1.76
C ARG A 141 7.74 -4.61 -1.86
N THR A 142 7.59 -5.42 -2.92
CA THR A 142 6.42 -6.29 -3.07
C THR A 142 6.34 -7.30 -1.92
N ALA A 143 7.45 -7.92 -1.53
CA ALA A 143 7.47 -8.84 -0.40
C ALA A 143 7.08 -8.15 0.93
N TYR A 144 7.54 -6.91 1.14
CA TYR A 144 7.13 -6.11 2.30
C TYR A 144 5.62 -5.84 2.29
N LEU A 145 5.07 -5.37 1.17
CA LEU A 145 3.64 -5.07 1.04
C LEU A 145 2.77 -6.34 1.10
N ASP A 146 3.27 -7.47 0.58
CA ASP A 146 2.59 -8.76 0.76
C ASP A 146 2.49 -9.11 2.25
N SER A 147 3.52 -8.88 3.04
CA SER A 147 3.46 -9.11 4.48
C SER A 147 2.46 -8.19 5.20
N ALA A 148 2.27 -6.98 4.67
CA ALA A 148 1.37 -5.99 5.25
C ALA A 148 -0.10 -6.20 4.84
N PHE A 149 -0.36 -6.62 3.59
CA PHE A 149 -1.68 -6.56 2.98
C PHE A 149 -2.17 -7.89 2.36
N ALA A 150 -1.28 -8.81 1.94
CA ALA A 150 -1.71 -10.01 1.25
C ALA A 150 -2.54 -10.93 2.14
N GLY A 151 -3.66 -11.38 1.60
CA GLY A 151 -4.55 -12.31 2.29
C GLY A 151 -5.34 -11.71 3.46
N LYS A 152 -5.14 -10.43 3.79
CA LYS A 152 -5.97 -9.75 4.78
C LYS A 152 -7.32 -9.44 4.17
N ILE A 153 -8.35 -9.99 4.76
CA ILE A 153 -9.74 -9.71 4.43
C ILE A 153 -10.35 -9.14 5.70
N PHE A 154 -10.77 -7.88 5.66
CA PHE A 154 -11.54 -7.32 6.75
C PHE A 154 -13.00 -7.71 6.55
N GLU A 155 -13.51 -8.51 7.42
CA GLU A 155 -14.88 -8.98 7.41
C GLU A 155 -15.59 -8.62 8.72
N ILE A 156 -16.92 -8.69 8.69
CA ILE A 156 -17.71 -8.49 9.91
C ILE A 156 -17.21 -9.44 11.00
N GLY A 157 -16.83 -8.85 12.13
CA GLY A 157 -16.21 -9.54 13.25
C GLY A 157 -14.73 -9.24 13.46
N ASP A 158 -14.02 -8.70 12.47
CA ASP A 158 -12.64 -8.21 12.60
C ASP A 158 -12.66 -6.76 13.07
N VAL A 159 -12.88 -6.55 14.37
CA VAL A 159 -13.11 -5.22 14.93
C VAL A 159 -11.83 -4.44 15.22
N ASN A 160 -10.68 -5.10 15.27
CA ASN A 160 -9.37 -4.47 15.39
C ASN A 160 -8.66 -4.32 14.03
N MET A 161 -9.26 -4.86 12.97
CA MET A 161 -8.76 -4.80 11.60
C MET A 161 -7.33 -5.36 11.45
N ASP A 162 -7.03 -6.44 12.18
CA ASP A 162 -5.75 -7.15 12.03
C ASP A 162 -5.79 -8.20 10.89
N GLY A 163 -6.96 -8.43 10.30
CA GLY A 163 -7.21 -9.37 9.22
C GLY A 163 -7.54 -10.78 9.71
N VAL A 164 -7.80 -10.97 11.01
CA VAL A 164 -8.12 -12.27 11.60
C VAL A 164 -9.30 -12.14 12.55
N VAL A 165 -10.45 -12.69 12.19
CA VAL A 165 -11.60 -12.78 13.10
C VAL A 165 -11.34 -13.86 14.15
N ASN A 166 -11.24 -13.46 15.42
CA ASN A 166 -10.90 -14.35 16.50
C ASN A 166 -11.57 -13.95 17.84
N THR A 167 -11.22 -14.65 18.93
CA THR A 167 -11.81 -14.38 20.25
C THR A 167 -11.41 -13.03 20.85
N TYR A 168 -10.30 -12.45 20.39
CA TYR A 168 -9.88 -11.12 20.84
C TYR A 168 -10.82 -10.02 20.36
N ASP A 169 -11.34 -10.15 19.13
CA ASP A 169 -12.36 -9.23 18.60
C ASP A 169 -13.63 -9.25 19.46
N ALA A 170 -14.06 -10.45 19.88
CA ALA A 170 -15.21 -10.57 20.77
C ALA A 170 -14.96 -9.89 22.14
N VAL A 171 -13.73 -9.93 22.65
CA VAL A 171 -13.34 -9.21 23.86
C VAL A 171 -13.43 -7.69 23.62
N LEU A 172 -13.01 -7.19 22.47
CA LEU A 172 -13.12 -5.77 22.13
C LEU A 172 -14.59 -5.31 22.03
N ILE A 173 -15.47 -6.14 21.44
CA ILE A 173 -16.92 -5.86 21.41
C ILE A 173 -17.48 -5.80 22.85
N LEU A 174 -17.11 -6.72 23.74
CA LEU A 174 -17.54 -6.70 25.14
C LEU A 174 -17.04 -5.44 25.88
N ARG A 175 -15.80 -5.03 25.62
CA ARG A 175 -15.24 -3.80 26.20
C ARG A 175 -16.02 -2.57 25.73
N TYR A 176 -16.32 -2.49 24.42
CA TYR A 176 -17.15 -1.43 23.86
C TYR A 176 -18.55 -1.42 24.50
N ALA A 177 -19.21 -2.58 24.61
CA ALA A 177 -20.53 -2.70 25.25
C ALA A 177 -20.52 -2.30 26.75
N ALA A 178 -19.36 -2.44 27.41
CA ALA A 178 -19.14 -1.96 28.77
C ALA A 178 -18.66 -0.50 28.86
N SER A 179 -18.71 0.25 27.76
CA SER A 179 -18.27 1.65 27.62
C SER A 179 -16.77 1.88 27.78
N PHE A 180 -15.96 0.85 27.54
CA PHE A 180 -14.52 0.97 27.34
C PHE A 180 -14.24 1.02 25.84
N VAL A 181 -13.82 2.17 25.34
CA VAL A 181 -13.48 2.36 23.92
C VAL A 181 -11.97 2.21 23.76
N ASP A 182 -11.55 1.28 22.93
CA ASP A 182 -10.15 1.12 22.52
C ASP A 182 -9.89 1.91 21.22
N ASP A 183 -8.70 2.48 21.07
CA ASP A 183 -8.34 3.30 19.90
C ASP A 183 -8.40 2.53 18.58
N ASP A 184 -8.21 1.20 18.64
CA ASP A 184 -8.22 0.31 17.48
C ASP A 184 -9.59 -0.34 17.23
N PHE A 185 -10.64 0.02 17.97
CA PHE A 185 -11.96 -0.58 17.84
C PHE A 185 -12.76 0.03 16.68
N ASN A 186 -13.25 -0.84 15.79
CA ASN A 186 -14.06 -0.44 14.67
C ASN A 186 -15.52 -0.87 14.79
N LEU A 187 -16.37 0.09 15.08
CA LEU A 187 -17.81 -0.10 15.29
C LEU A 187 -18.52 -0.73 14.08
N GLN A 188 -18.07 -0.43 12.86
CA GLN A 188 -18.71 -0.91 11.62
C GLN A 188 -18.62 -2.42 11.45
N TYR A 189 -17.56 -3.05 11.98
CA TYR A 189 -17.35 -4.49 11.91
C TYR A 189 -17.85 -5.24 13.15
N ALA A 190 -18.41 -4.51 14.11
CA ALA A 190 -18.82 -5.05 15.40
C ALA A 190 -20.30 -5.46 15.47
N ASP A 191 -21.13 -5.01 14.53
CA ASP A 191 -22.54 -5.38 14.42
C ASP A 191 -22.68 -6.72 13.70
N ILE A 192 -22.64 -7.80 14.45
CA ILE A 192 -22.59 -9.17 13.91
C ILE A 192 -23.96 -9.62 13.41
N ASP A 193 -25.04 -9.19 14.05
CA ASP A 193 -26.42 -9.55 13.67
C ASP A 193 -27.08 -8.54 12.69
N GLY A 194 -26.42 -7.44 12.38
CA GLY A 194 -26.87 -6.43 11.43
C GLY A 194 -28.05 -5.58 11.90
N ASN A 195 -28.27 -5.50 13.22
CA ASN A 195 -29.41 -4.75 13.81
C ASN A 195 -29.09 -3.28 14.04
N SER A 196 -27.92 -2.81 13.71
CA SER A 196 -27.38 -1.46 13.91
C SER A 196 -27.12 -1.09 15.38
N VAL A 197 -27.08 -2.05 16.28
CA VAL A 197 -26.79 -1.84 17.73
C VAL A 197 -25.71 -2.78 18.18
N VAL A 198 -24.51 -2.28 18.42
CA VAL A 198 -23.40 -3.09 18.95
C VAL A 198 -23.51 -3.25 20.46
N ASN A 199 -23.60 -4.51 20.92
CA ASN A 199 -23.76 -4.86 22.31
C ASN A 199 -23.11 -6.25 22.63
N SER A 200 -23.31 -6.75 23.85
CA SER A 200 -22.73 -8.03 24.26
C SER A 200 -23.25 -9.25 23.48
N TYR A 201 -24.40 -9.13 22.83
CA TYR A 201 -24.95 -10.21 22.01
C TYR A 201 -24.12 -10.43 20.74
N ASP A 202 -23.62 -9.35 20.13
CA ASP A 202 -22.70 -9.45 19.00
C ASP A 202 -21.43 -10.20 19.36
N ALA A 203 -20.88 -9.96 20.56
CA ALA A 203 -19.73 -10.70 21.05
C ALA A 203 -20.03 -12.19 21.21
N VAL A 204 -21.24 -12.55 21.68
CA VAL A 204 -21.66 -13.95 21.79
C VAL A 204 -21.78 -14.59 20.41
N LEU A 205 -22.38 -13.90 19.45
CA LEU A 205 -22.49 -14.39 18.07
C LEU A 205 -21.11 -14.61 17.45
N LEU A 206 -20.21 -13.63 17.65
CA LEU A 206 -18.84 -13.76 17.16
C LEU A 206 -18.10 -14.94 17.78
N LEU A 207 -18.21 -15.15 19.08
CA LEU A 207 -17.63 -16.31 19.76
C LEU A 207 -18.19 -17.64 19.22
N ARG A 208 -19.50 -17.72 18.96
CA ARG A 208 -20.11 -18.90 18.33
C ARG A 208 -19.55 -19.16 16.95
N ARG A 209 -19.45 -18.12 16.11
CA ARG A 209 -18.86 -18.20 14.77
C ARG A 209 -17.40 -18.67 14.82
N VAL A 210 -16.57 -18.09 15.69
CA VAL A 210 -15.17 -18.49 15.87
C VAL A 210 -15.04 -19.93 16.38
N ALA A 211 -15.97 -20.38 17.21
CA ALA A 211 -16.01 -21.75 17.71
C ALA A 211 -16.61 -22.77 16.71
N GLY A 212 -17.07 -22.30 15.52
CA GLY A 212 -17.72 -23.16 14.53
C GLY A 212 -19.09 -23.70 14.99
N ILE A 213 -19.76 -23.01 15.91
CA ILE A 213 -21.11 -23.33 16.39
C ILE A 213 -22.09 -22.54 15.52
N GLU A 214 -22.51 -23.15 14.42
CA GLU A 214 -23.57 -22.60 13.57
C GLU A 214 -24.94 -22.82 14.21
N ASP A 215 -25.92 -21.92 13.95
CA ASP A 215 -27.33 -22.05 14.35
C ASP A 215 -28.08 -23.02 13.46
#